data_213153ef3e15ce4d654de4cb9ead74be
#
_entry.id   213153ef3e15ce4d654de4cb9ead74be
#
_cell.length_a   1.000
_cell.length_b   1.000
_cell.length_c   1.000
_cell.angle_alpha   90.00
_cell.angle_beta   90.00
_cell.angle_gamma   90.00
#
_symmetry.space_group_name_H-M   'P 1'
#
loop_
_entity.id
_entity.type
_entity.pdbx_description
1 polymer ?
#
loop_
_entity_poly.entity_id
_entity_poly.type
_entity_poly.pdbx_seq_one_letter_code
_entity_poly.pdbx_strand_id
1 'polypeptide(L)'
;MQLPNGRYTIRNSVTAAKDQTYALYNLTQDQLSRTLMPVGDYDKPHIRQIAEEIGLMVAHKKDSMEICFIPDDDYAGFIDKECGKLVPPPGNFVSTDGKILGRHKGITHYTVGQRKGLGIALGYPVFVTEIRPETNEVVLGSNEDVFTTELYADHVNFMSLPDIDGEMELKAKIRYSHSGSTVSYTHLRAHETSAHL
;
A
#
# COMPACT_ATOMS: atom_id res chain seq x y z
N MET A 1 -20.77 -7.03 -3.73
CA MET A 1 -21.76 -8.13 -3.73
C MET A 1 -22.32 -8.34 -2.34
N GLN A 2 -23.57 -8.81 -2.20
CA GLN A 2 -24.15 -9.21 -0.93
C GLN A 2 -23.93 -10.71 -0.68
N LEU A 3 -23.52 -11.07 0.54
CA LEU A 3 -23.32 -12.45 0.97
C LEU A 3 -24.59 -13.04 1.58
N PRO A 4 -24.69 -14.40 1.72
CA PRO A 4 -25.86 -15.05 2.34
C PRO A 4 -26.15 -14.60 3.79
N ASN A 5 -25.13 -14.15 4.52
CA ASN A 5 -25.26 -13.58 5.87
C ASN A 5 -25.77 -12.13 5.89
N GLY A 6 -26.19 -11.59 4.75
CA GLY A 6 -26.70 -10.23 4.60
C GLY A 6 -25.64 -9.14 4.50
N ARG A 7 -24.35 -9.43 4.73
CA ARG A 7 -23.26 -8.45 4.66
C ARG A 7 -22.85 -8.17 3.23
N TYR A 8 -22.32 -6.99 3.01
CA TYR A 8 -21.73 -6.58 1.73
C TYR A 8 -20.21 -6.75 1.76
N THR A 9 -19.64 -7.21 0.67
CA THR A 9 -18.19 -7.36 0.49
C THR A 9 -17.77 -7.02 -0.93
N ILE A 10 -16.47 -6.91 -1.14
CA ILE A 10 -15.86 -6.71 -2.46
C ILE A 10 -15.26 -8.03 -2.92
N ARG A 11 -15.46 -8.34 -4.20
CA ARG A 11 -14.79 -9.43 -4.90
C ARG A 11 -13.68 -8.83 -5.76
N ASN A 12 -12.55 -9.52 -5.85
CA ASN A 12 -11.49 -9.15 -6.78
C ASN A 12 -12.01 -9.09 -8.22
N SER A 13 -11.42 -8.18 -9.01
CA SER A 13 -11.68 -8.08 -10.43
C SER A 13 -11.25 -9.36 -11.16
N VAL A 14 -11.85 -9.65 -12.32
CA VAL A 14 -11.40 -10.74 -13.21
C VAL A 14 -10.01 -10.47 -13.78
N THR A 15 -9.56 -9.23 -13.81
CA THR A 15 -8.22 -8.83 -14.28
C THR A 15 -7.28 -8.59 -13.10
N ALA A 16 -6.62 -9.64 -12.61
CA ALA A 16 -5.71 -9.56 -11.45
C ALA A 16 -4.63 -8.47 -11.59
N ALA A 17 -4.08 -8.26 -12.79
CA ALA A 17 -3.03 -7.27 -13.06
C ALA A 17 -3.50 -5.81 -12.92
N LYS A 18 -4.80 -5.56 -12.93
CA LYS A 18 -5.41 -4.22 -12.80
C LYS A 18 -6.36 -4.11 -11.62
N ASP A 19 -6.37 -5.10 -10.74
CA ASP A 19 -7.20 -5.14 -9.57
C ASP A 19 -6.76 -4.09 -8.55
N GLN A 20 -7.68 -3.18 -8.19
CA GLN A 20 -7.48 -2.10 -7.22
C GLN A 20 -8.26 -2.33 -5.91
N THR A 21 -8.81 -3.53 -5.70
CA THR A 21 -9.63 -3.81 -4.52
C THR A 21 -8.88 -3.65 -3.21
N TYR A 22 -7.54 -3.80 -3.22
CA TYR A 22 -6.70 -3.61 -2.04
C TYR A 22 -6.87 -2.21 -1.40
N ALA A 23 -7.20 -1.18 -2.20
CA ALA A 23 -7.37 0.19 -1.71
C ALA A 23 -8.75 0.45 -1.09
N LEU A 24 -9.69 -0.49 -1.22
CA LEU A 24 -11.08 -0.33 -0.82
C LEU A 24 -11.40 -0.95 0.55
N TYR A 25 -10.38 -1.34 1.30
CA TYR A 25 -10.52 -2.06 2.58
C TYR A 25 -11.28 -1.26 3.66
N ASN A 26 -11.37 0.05 3.55
CA ASN A 26 -11.99 0.93 4.54
C ASN A 26 -13.49 1.23 4.28
N LEU A 27 -14.08 0.68 3.22
CA LEU A 27 -15.49 0.90 2.92
C LEU A 27 -16.41 0.22 3.95
N THR A 28 -17.29 1.00 4.56
CA THR A 28 -18.26 0.49 5.52
C THR A 28 -19.40 -0.28 4.86
N GLN A 29 -20.19 -1.03 5.64
CA GLN A 29 -21.34 -1.76 5.14
C GLN A 29 -22.38 -0.85 4.48
N ASP A 30 -22.63 0.35 5.03
CA ASP A 30 -23.53 1.33 4.44
C ASP A 30 -23.02 1.81 3.07
N GLN A 31 -21.72 2.14 2.97
CA GLN A 31 -21.09 2.55 1.71
C GLN A 31 -21.13 1.43 0.68
N LEU A 32 -20.79 0.20 1.08
CA LEU A 32 -20.80 -0.97 0.20
C LEU A 32 -22.21 -1.28 -0.34
N SER A 33 -23.25 -1.11 0.49
CA SER A 33 -24.64 -1.34 0.07
C SER A 33 -25.11 -0.41 -1.07
N ARG A 34 -24.47 0.75 -1.19
CA ARG A 34 -24.79 1.81 -2.18
C ARG A 34 -23.76 1.93 -3.30
N THR A 35 -22.72 1.05 -3.30
CA THR A 35 -21.64 1.12 -4.27
C THR A 35 -21.81 0.06 -5.35
N LEU A 36 -21.76 0.48 -6.62
CA LEU A 36 -21.73 -0.38 -7.79
C LEU A 36 -20.34 -0.31 -8.44
N MET A 37 -19.81 -1.46 -8.81
CA MET A 37 -18.53 -1.59 -9.50
C MET A 37 -18.73 -2.37 -10.82
N PRO A 38 -19.37 -1.75 -11.83
CA PRO A 38 -19.88 -2.45 -13.02
C PRO A 38 -18.78 -3.03 -13.91
N VAL A 39 -17.56 -2.50 -13.83
CA VAL A 39 -16.43 -2.95 -14.68
C VAL A 39 -15.64 -4.12 -14.09
N GLY A 40 -15.96 -4.57 -12.88
CA GLY A 40 -15.20 -5.63 -12.19
C GLY A 40 -15.28 -7.02 -12.85
N ASP A 41 -16.32 -7.27 -13.65
CA ASP A 41 -16.56 -8.52 -14.36
C ASP A 41 -16.00 -8.56 -15.80
N TYR A 42 -15.30 -7.50 -16.22
CA TYR A 42 -14.76 -7.36 -17.56
C TYR A 42 -13.24 -7.17 -17.51
N ASP A 43 -12.56 -7.71 -18.51
CA ASP A 43 -11.16 -7.38 -18.73
C ASP A 43 -11.00 -6.02 -19.45
N LYS A 44 -9.78 -5.49 -19.45
CA LYS A 44 -9.52 -4.16 -20.01
C LYS A 44 -9.78 -4.05 -21.51
N PRO A 45 -9.43 -5.03 -22.37
CA PRO A 45 -9.80 -5.00 -23.78
C PRO A 45 -11.30 -4.91 -24.00
N HIS A 46 -12.09 -5.70 -23.27
CA HIS A 46 -13.54 -5.70 -23.37
C HIS A 46 -14.15 -4.37 -22.96
N ILE A 47 -13.66 -3.76 -21.84
CA ILE A 47 -14.10 -2.42 -21.43
C ILE A 47 -13.81 -1.37 -22.51
N ARG A 48 -12.67 -1.46 -23.21
CA ARG A 48 -12.35 -0.55 -24.32
C ARG A 48 -13.31 -0.73 -25.48
N GLN A 49 -13.61 -1.99 -25.84
CA GLN A 49 -14.59 -2.28 -26.88
C GLN A 49 -15.97 -1.71 -26.53
N ILE A 50 -16.48 -1.91 -25.32
CA ILE A 50 -17.73 -1.32 -24.85
C ILE A 50 -17.67 0.21 -24.96
N ALA A 51 -16.57 0.83 -24.54
CA ALA A 51 -16.40 2.28 -24.60
C ALA A 51 -16.43 2.82 -26.05
N GLU A 52 -15.87 2.07 -27.01
CA GLU A 52 -15.96 2.39 -28.45
C GLU A 52 -17.38 2.27 -28.95
N GLU A 53 -18.07 1.15 -28.65
CA GLU A 53 -19.44 0.89 -29.08
C GLU A 53 -20.44 1.96 -28.61
N ILE A 54 -20.24 2.52 -27.40
CA ILE A 54 -21.06 3.60 -26.87
C ILE A 54 -20.52 5.01 -27.19
N GLY A 55 -19.47 5.09 -28.03
CA GLY A 55 -18.94 6.35 -28.55
C GLY A 55 -18.18 7.23 -27.58
N LEU A 56 -17.53 6.64 -26.56
CA LEU A 56 -16.71 7.40 -25.62
C LEU A 56 -15.37 7.81 -26.24
N MET A 57 -15.09 9.10 -26.34
CA MET A 57 -13.82 9.64 -26.86
C MET A 57 -12.57 9.16 -26.10
N VAL A 58 -12.74 8.70 -24.85
CA VAL A 58 -11.65 8.23 -23.99
C VAL A 58 -11.34 6.75 -24.15
N ALA A 59 -12.02 6.01 -25.03
CA ALA A 59 -11.85 4.58 -25.24
C ALA A 59 -10.39 4.18 -25.50
N HIS A 60 -9.65 5.01 -26.25
CA HIS A 60 -8.24 4.79 -26.60
C HIS A 60 -7.24 5.52 -25.69
N LYS A 61 -7.70 6.24 -24.67
CA LYS A 61 -6.81 6.95 -23.75
C LYS A 61 -5.92 5.93 -23.03
N LYS A 62 -4.62 6.22 -22.94
CA LYS A 62 -3.67 5.43 -22.13
C LYS A 62 -4.09 5.45 -20.66
N ASP A 63 -3.86 4.33 -19.98
CA ASP A 63 -4.09 4.25 -18.53
C ASP A 63 -3.20 5.28 -17.83
N SER A 64 -3.75 5.98 -16.84
CA SER A 64 -2.94 6.73 -15.89
C SER A 64 -2.25 5.72 -14.97
N MET A 65 -0.92 5.66 -15.04
CA MET A 65 -0.12 4.74 -14.23
C MET A 65 0.30 5.37 -12.90
N GLU A 66 0.28 6.70 -12.84
CA GLU A 66 0.72 7.51 -11.71
C GLU A 66 -0.43 8.38 -11.17
N ILE A 67 -0.15 9.13 -10.12
CA ILE A 67 -1.09 10.03 -9.48
C ILE A 67 -1.49 11.12 -10.47
N CYS A 68 -2.76 11.22 -10.82
CA CYS A 68 -3.26 12.03 -11.94
C CYS A 68 -3.03 13.54 -11.81
N PHE A 69 -2.73 14.05 -10.61
CA PHE A 69 -2.39 15.46 -10.35
C PHE A 69 -0.88 15.71 -10.22
N ILE A 70 -0.04 14.70 -10.48
CA ILE A 70 1.43 14.81 -10.56
C ILE A 70 1.85 14.39 -11.97
N PRO A 71 1.83 15.32 -12.96
CA PRO A 71 1.95 14.96 -14.37
C PRO A 71 3.36 14.53 -14.80
N ASP A 72 4.36 14.82 -14.00
CA ASP A 72 5.78 14.55 -14.25
C ASP A 72 6.33 13.35 -13.45
N ASP A 73 5.44 12.62 -12.75
CA ASP A 73 5.76 11.48 -11.89
C ASP A 73 6.75 11.80 -10.75
N ASP A 74 7.03 13.10 -10.50
CA ASP A 74 7.89 13.58 -9.43
C ASP A 74 7.10 13.84 -8.13
N TYR A 75 6.67 12.73 -7.49
CA TYR A 75 5.93 12.79 -6.23
C TYR A 75 6.69 13.50 -5.12
N ALA A 76 8.00 13.28 -5.02
CA ALA A 76 8.83 13.91 -4.00
C ALA A 76 8.96 15.42 -4.23
N GLY A 77 9.22 15.85 -5.46
CA GLY A 77 9.22 17.26 -5.82
C GLY A 77 7.87 17.94 -5.64
N PHE A 78 6.76 17.21 -5.87
CA PHE A 78 5.43 17.73 -5.56
C PHE A 78 5.26 18.00 -4.05
N ILE A 79 5.66 17.06 -3.18
CA ILE A 79 5.63 17.25 -1.72
C ILE A 79 6.52 18.42 -1.32
N ASP A 80 7.73 18.50 -1.83
CA ASP A 80 8.68 19.57 -1.52
C ASP A 80 8.08 20.95 -1.85
N LYS A 81 7.39 21.06 -2.99
CA LYS A 81 6.73 22.28 -3.42
C LYS A 81 5.51 22.66 -2.58
N GLU A 82 4.62 21.71 -2.34
CA GLU A 82 3.33 21.97 -1.66
C GLU A 82 3.49 22.12 -0.15
N CYS A 83 4.40 21.34 0.47
CA CYS A 83 4.62 21.35 1.92
C CYS A 83 5.72 22.32 2.36
N GLY A 84 6.60 22.73 1.47
CA GLY A 84 7.62 23.77 1.71
C GLY A 84 8.43 23.52 2.99
N LYS A 85 8.29 24.42 3.98
CA LYS A 85 9.04 24.35 5.26
C LYS A 85 8.65 23.16 6.17
N LEU A 86 7.56 22.47 5.89
CA LEU A 86 7.15 21.27 6.62
C LEU A 86 7.89 20.02 6.15
N VAL A 87 8.56 20.07 5.00
CA VAL A 87 9.34 18.94 4.49
C VAL A 87 10.60 18.77 5.35
N PRO A 88 10.86 17.56 5.88
CA PRO A 88 12.08 17.28 6.61
C PRO A 88 13.32 17.56 5.77
N PRO A 89 14.36 18.20 6.34
CA PRO A 89 15.59 18.51 5.62
C PRO A 89 16.37 17.24 5.25
N PRO A 90 17.43 17.36 4.42
CA PRO A 90 18.37 16.28 4.19
C PRO A 90 18.94 15.72 5.51
N GLY A 91 18.97 14.40 5.63
CA GLY A 91 19.44 13.69 6.82
C GLY A 91 20.46 12.59 6.50
N ASN A 92 20.59 11.60 7.38
CA ASN A 92 21.58 10.55 7.24
C ASN A 92 20.97 9.23 6.79
N PHE A 93 21.62 8.56 5.84
CA PHE A 93 21.51 7.12 5.71
C PHE A 93 22.33 6.46 6.81
N VAL A 94 21.73 5.54 7.52
CA VAL A 94 22.39 4.75 8.56
C VAL A 94 22.22 3.25 8.28
N SER A 95 23.16 2.45 8.71
CA SER A 95 23.02 0.98 8.71
C SER A 95 22.13 0.51 9.87
N THR A 96 21.75 -0.75 9.87
CA THR A 96 20.93 -1.36 10.93
C THR A 96 21.59 -1.29 12.33
N ASP A 97 22.93 -1.22 12.39
CA ASP A 97 23.72 -1.01 13.60
C ASP A 97 23.96 0.48 13.93
N GLY A 98 23.37 1.41 13.18
CA GLY A 98 23.43 2.86 13.44
C GLY A 98 24.63 3.59 12.87
N LYS A 99 25.49 2.94 12.08
CA LYS A 99 26.63 3.60 11.42
C LYS A 99 26.17 4.49 10.28
N ILE A 100 26.64 5.73 10.21
CA ILE A 100 26.36 6.64 9.11
C ILE A 100 27.02 6.12 7.82
N LEU A 101 26.19 5.95 6.79
CA LEU A 101 26.58 5.47 5.45
C LEU A 101 26.68 6.60 4.43
N GLY A 102 25.94 7.69 4.64
CA GLY A 102 25.89 8.83 3.72
C GLY A 102 24.76 9.78 4.06
N ARG A 103 24.40 10.63 3.10
CA ARG A 103 23.33 11.61 3.28
C ARG A 103 22.20 11.38 2.27
N HIS A 104 20.97 11.52 2.73
CA HIS A 104 19.76 11.51 1.91
C HIS A 104 19.19 12.92 1.69
N LYS A 105 18.27 13.05 0.73
CA LYS A 105 17.65 14.33 0.33
C LYS A 105 16.51 14.80 1.23
N GLY A 106 16.00 13.95 2.07
CA GLY A 106 14.82 14.11 2.93
C GLY A 106 14.07 12.78 3.00
N ILE A 107 13.50 12.43 4.15
CA ILE A 107 12.83 11.12 4.35
C ILE A 107 11.64 10.92 3.43
N THR A 108 10.99 11.99 2.94
CA THR A 108 9.86 11.97 2.01
C THR A 108 10.18 11.38 0.63
N HIS A 109 11.47 11.30 0.28
CA HIS A 109 11.94 10.74 -0.98
C HIS A 109 12.12 9.22 -0.96
N TYR A 110 11.86 8.56 0.18
CA TYR A 110 12.16 7.14 0.37
C TYR A 110 10.96 6.37 0.86
N THR A 111 10.95 5.07 0.55
CA THR A 111 9.89 4.14 0.96
C THR A 111 10.54 2.85 1.43
N VAL A 112 10.03 2.25 2.49
CA VAL A 112 10.49 0.94 2.98
C VAL A 112 10.41 -0.11 1.87
N GLY A 113 11.49 -0.88 1.70
CA GLY A 113 11.69 -1.83 0.61
C GLY A 113 12.28 -1.23 -0.67
N GLN A 114 12.51 0.09 -0.73
CA GLN A 114 13.12 0.74 -1.90
C GLN A 114 14.58 0.31 -2.04
N ARG A 115 14.97 -0.05 -3.26
CA ARG A 115 16.35 -0.41 -3.64
C ARG A 115 16.97 0.59 -4.62
N LYS A 116 16.17 1.11 -5.55
CA LYS A 116 16.66 2.01 -6.62
C LYS A 116 16.48 3.47 -6.22
N GLY A 117 17.30 4.36 -6.79
CA GLY A 117 17.16 5.80 -6.59
C GLY A 117 17.62 6.30 -5.21
N LEU A 118 18.37 5.50 -4.45
CA LEU A 118 18.88 5.91 -3.13
C LEU A 118 19.97 7.00 -3.22
N GLY A 119 20.67 7.10 -4.36
CA GLY A 119 21.75 8.09 -4.52
C GLY A 119 23.01 7.79 -3.72
N ILE A 120 23.17 6.54 -3.25
CA ILE A 120 24.35 6.06 -2.53
C ILE A 120 24.92 4.80 -3.20
N ALA A 121 26.25 4.68 -3.23
CA ALA A 121 26.95 3.52 -3.78
C ALA A 121 27.82 2.88 -2.68
N LEU A 122 27.39 1.75 -2.18
CA LEU A 122 28.07 1.00 -1.12
C LEU A 122 28.85 -0.22 -1.63
N GLY A 123 28.80 -0.50 -2.95
CA GLY A 123 29.43 -1.66 -3.56
C GLY A 123 28.64 -2.97 -3.44
N TYR A 124 27.49 -2.94 -2.74
CA TYR A 124 26.59 -4.08 -2.57
C TYR A 124 25.14 -3.58 -2.57
N PRO A 125 24.15 -4.46 -2.88
CA PRO A 125 22.74 -4.09 -2.85
C PRO A 125 22.28 -3.77 -1.44
N VAL A 126 21.59 -2.63 -1.29
CA VAL A 126 20.92 -2.24 -0.04
C VAL A 126 19.47 -1.84 -0.29
N PHE A 127 18.68 -1.95 0.75
CA PHE A 127 17.25 -1.64 0.76
C PHE A 127 16.95 -0.70 1.93
N VAL A 128 15.96 0.15 1.77
CA VAL A 128 15.38 0.89 2.88
C VAL A 128 14.64 -0.10 3.78
N THR A 129 15.10 -0.27 5.01
CA THR A 129 14.48 -1.18 5.98
C THR A 129 13.57 -0.45 6.95
N GLU A 130 13.89 0.83 7.26
CA GLU A 130 13.15 1.65 8.19
C GLU A 130 13.30 3.13 7.83
N ILE A 131 12.29 3.93 8.13
CA ILE A 131 12.35 5.40 8.09
C ILE A 131 12.09 5.89 9.49
N ARG A 132 12.98 6.71 10.05
CA ARG A 132 12.91 7.27 11.40
C ARG A 132 12.65 8.77 11.34
N PRO A 133 11.39 9.22 11.39
CA PRO A 133 11.06 10.65 11.33
C PRO A 133 11.67 11.47 12.48
N GLU A 134 11.74 10.90 13.68
CA GLU A 134 12.18 11.55 14.91
C GLU A 134 13.67 11.96 14.85
N THR A 135 14.49 11.13 14.21
CA THR A 135 15.94 11.38 14.02
C THR A 135 16.29 11.84 12.61
N ASN A 136 15.28 11.90 11.72
CA ASN A 136 15.46 12.21 10.31
C ASN A 136 16.50 11.28 9.63
N GLU A 137 16.34 9.98 9.87
CA GLU A 137 17.22 8.95 9.33
C GLU A 137 16.47 7.99 8.41
N VAL A 138 17.20 7.48 7.41
CA VAL A 138 16.76 6.36 6.56
C VAL A 138 17.70 5.19 6.80
N VAL A 139 17.17 4.11 7.36
CA VAL A 139 17.95 2.90 7.66
C VAL A 139 18.08 2.04 6.41
N LEU A 140 19.30 1.66 6.09
CA LEU A 140 19.63 0.76 4.98
C LEU A 140 20.12 -0.58 5.51
N GLY A 141 19.59 -1.65 4.95
CA GLY A 141 19.97 -3.03 5.30
C GLY A 141 19.98 -3.94 4.08
N SER A 142 20.17 -5.23 4.34
CA SER A 142 20.10 -6.30 3.35
C SER A 142 18.65 -6.55 2.90
N ASN A 143 18.47 -7.42 1.92
CA ASN A 143 17.13 -7.85 1.54
C ASN A 143 16.41 -8.60 2.66
N GLU A 144 17.14 -9.32 3.49
CA GLU A 144 16.59 -10.09 4.63
C GLU A 144 16.04 -9.17 5.73
N ASP A 145 16.66 -8.01 5.94
CA ASP A 145 16.24 -7.01 6.92
C ASP A 145 14.90 -6.30 6.55
N VAL A 146 14.42 -6.50 5.32
CA VAL A 146 13.12 -5.94 4.88
C VAL A 146 11.93 -6.84 5.27
N PHE A 147 12.19 -8.12 5.55
CA PHE A 147 11.13 -9.06 5.89
C PHE A 147 10.82 -9.03 7.38
N THR A 148 9.53 -9.14 7.69
CA THR A 148 9.05 -9.34 9.05
C THR A 148 8.16 -10.58 9.08
N THR A 149 8.16 -11.26 10.21
CA THR A 149 7.29 -12.42 10.47
C THR A 149 5.97 -12.02 11.10
N GLU A 150 5.87 -10.78 11.59
CA GLU A 150 4.69 -10.26 12.28
C GLU A 150 4.24 -8.93 11.67
N LEU A 151 2.93 -8.71 11.62
CA LEU A 151 2.29 -7.48 11.20
C LEU A 151 1.16 -7.15 12.17
N TYR A 152 1.19 -5.94 12.70
CA TYR A 152 0.11 -5.41 13.54
C TYR A 152 -0.77 -4.47 12.73
N ALA A 153 -2.07 -4.61 12.89
CA ALA A 153 -3.07 -3.75 12.24
C ALA A 153 -4.08 -3.29 13.28
N ASP A 154 -4.41 -2.02 13.28
CA ASP A 154 -5.47 -1.42 14.09
C ASP A 154 -6.65 -0.98 13.22
N HIS A 155 -7.77 -0.64 13.85
CA HIS A 155 -8.99 -0.17 13.17
C HIS A 155 -9.43 -1.10 12.02
N VAL A 156 -9.34 -2.41 12.22
CA VAL A 156 -9.61 -3.42 11.20
C VAL A 156 -11.10 -3.39 10.82
N ASN A 157 -11.37 -3.30 9.51
CA ASN A 157 -12.72 -3.31 8.96
C ASN A 157 -13.04 -4.67 8.32
N PHE A 158 -13.82 -5.49 9.00
CA PHE A 158 -14.30 -6.77 8.45
C PHE A 158 -15.50 -6.56 7.52
N MET A 159 -15.30 -6.76 6.21
CA MET A 159 -16.41 -6.64 5.25
C MET A 159 -17.29 -7.87 5.23
N SER A 160 -16.71 -9.06 5.06
CA SER A 160 -17.43 -10.31 4.86
C SER A 160 -17.93 -10.97 6.16
N LEU A 161 -17.27 -10.71 7.27
CA LEU A 161 -17.56 -11.25 8.59
C LEU A 161 -17.96 -10.13 9.55
N PRO A 162 -18.79 -10.41 10.58
CA PRO A 162 -19.07 -9.41 11.61
C PRO A 162 -17.87 -9.21 12.54
N ASP A 163 -17.15 -10.27 12.84
CA ASP A 163 -15.99 -10.32 13.71
C ASP A 163 -15.23 -11.63 13.46
N ILE A 164 -13.99 -11.72 13.97
CA ILE A 164 -13.21 -12.96 14.01
C ILE A 164 -13.02 -13.33 15.47
N ASP A 165 -13.43 -14.52 15.84
CA ASP A 165 -13.21 -15.10 17.15
C ASP A 165 -12.10 -16.16 17.04
N GLY A 166 -11.00 -15.96 17.81
CA GLY A 166 -9.83 -16.81 17.75
C GLY A 166 -8.91 -16.56 16.55
N GLU A 167 -8.27 -17.62 16.08
CA GLU A 167 -7.27 -17.62 15.02
C GLU A 167 -7.90 -17.97 13.67
N MET A 168 -7.50 -17.27 12.62
CA MET A 168 -7.95 -17.52 11.25
C MET A 168 -6.80 -17.41 10.26
N GLU A 169 -6.67 -18.38 9.37
CA GLU A 169 -5.75 -18.27 8.24
C GLU A 169 -6.33 -17.33 7.16
N LEU A 170 -5.55 -16.32 6.79
CA LEU A 170 -5.92 -15.31 5.81
C LEU A 170 -4.79 -15.12 4.80
N LYS A 171 -5.14 -14.58 3.64
CA LYS A 171 -4.15 -14.04 2.71
C LYS A 171 -4.06 -12.52 2.85
N ALA A 172 -2.95 -12.03 3.42
CA ALA A 172 -2.70 -10.61 3.63
C ALA A 172 -1.91 -9.99 2.48
N LYS A 173 -2.28 -8.76 2.09
CA LYS A 173 -1.61 -7.97 1.06
C LYS A 173 -1.38 -6.57 1.59
N ILE A 174 -0.12 -6.17 1.76
CA ILE A 174 0.27 -4.90 2.39
C ILE A 174 0.43 -3.74 1.40
N ARG A 175 0.54 -4.01 0.09
CA ARG A 175 0.66 -2.99 -0.96
C ARG A 175 0.25 -3.56 -2.31
N TYR A 176 0.03 -2.69 -3.30
CA TYR A 176 -0.42 -3.09 -4.64
C TYR A 176 0.44 -4.18 -5.29
N SER A 177 1.77 -3.99 -5.30
CA SER A 177 2.71 -4.91 -5.95
C SER A 177 2.97 -6.21 -5.16
N HIS A 178 2.47 -6.33 -3.92
CA HIS A 178 2.63 -7.54 -3.12
C HIS A 178 1.67 -8.63 -3.60
N SER A 179 2.18 -9.86 -3.80
CA SER A 179 1.36 -11.01 -4.24
C SER A 179 0.39 -11.52 -3.17
N GLY A 180 0.58 -11.06 -1.93
CA GLY A 180 -0.10 -11.55 -0.74
C GLY A 180 0.58 -12.78 -0.14
N SER A 181 0.68 -12.80 1.19
CA SER A 181 1.21 -13.93 1.96
C SER A 181 0.09 -14.57 2.78
N THR A 182 0.14 -15.88 2.94
CA THR A 182 -0.69 -16.58 3.90
C THR A 182 -0.19 -16.26 5.31
N VAL A 183 -1.09 -15.80 6.16
CA VAL A 183 -0.79 -15.42 7.55
C VAL A 183 -1.84 -16.00 8.47
N SER A 184 -1.45 -16.32 9.70
CA SER A 184 -2.40 -16.55 10.78
C SER A 184 -2.78 -15.20 11.38
N TYR A 185 -4.07 -14.91 11.41
CA TYR A 185 -4.63 -13.70 12.01
C TYR A 185 -5.21 -14.04 13.37
N THR A 186 -4.81 -13.29 14.39
CA THR A 186 -5.41 -13.33 15.73
C THR A 186 -5.95 -11.94 16.07
N HIS A 187 -7.22 -11.86 16.45
CA HIS A 187 -7.81 -10.59 16.85
C HIS A 187 -7.53 -10.34 18.34
N LEU A 188 -6.64 -9.37 18.61
CA LEU A 188 -6.32 -8.92 19.97
C LEU A 188 -7.37 -7.90 20.41
N ARG A 189 -8.12 -8.23 21.48
CA ARG A 189 -9.06 -7.29 22.10
C ARG A 189 -8.34 -6.41 23.12
N ALA A 190 -8.86 -5.21 23.39
CA ALA A 190 -8.23 -4.22 24.26
C ALA A 190 -7.92 -4.72 25.70
N HIS A 191 -8.56 -5.79 26.15
CA HIS A 191 -8.28 -6.43 27.44
C HIS A 191 -7.04 -7.33 27.45
N GLU A 192 -6.54 -7.75 26.26
CA GLU A 192 -5.38 -8.64 26.13
C GLU A 192 -4.09 -7.83 25.97
N THR A 193 -4.17 -6.58 25.50
CA THR A 193 -3.01 -5.70 25.31
C THR A 193 -2.45 -5.11 26.61
N SER A 194 -3.19 -5.14 27.72
CA SER A 194 -2.73 -4.64 29.03
C SER A 194 -1.93 -5.65 29.86
N ALA A 195 -1.77 -6.87 29.37
CA ALA A 195 -1.03 -7.94 30.10
C ALA A 195 0.45 -8.08 29.71
N HIS A 196 0.95 -7.22 28.79
CA HIS A 196 2.32 -7.28 28.28
C HIS A 196 3.08 -5.94 28.40
N LEU A 197 2.78 -5.17 29.44
CA LEU A 197 3.60 -4.02 29.89
C LEU A 197 4.36 -4.34 31.17
#